data_459f82658657947b0bada8d4b5812406
#
_entry.id   459f82658657947b0bada8d4b5812406
#
_cell.length_a   1.000
_cell.length_b   1.000
_cell.length_c   1.000
_cell.angle_alpha   90.00
_cell.angle_beta   90.00
_cell.angle_gamma   90.00
#
_symmetry.space_group_name_H-M   'P 1'
#
loop_
_entity.id
_entity.type
_entity.pdbx_description
1 polymer ?
#
loop_
_entity_poly.entity_id
_entity_poly.type
_entity_poly.pdbx_seq_one_letter_code
_entity_poly.pdbx_strand_id
1 'polypeptide(L)'
;WAETSYVRAGRLIDTGAGKVLTDRLIRIDDGKVTSVAPYAPPPAGATLVDWSAYTVLPGLIDMHTHLADVEQSANVAEPLLHSEADIALLGARHARDTLMAGFTSVRDVGTFRAFTDVALRNAIEAGSVEGPRMAVAGAYVTVPGGGGEVTGTAPDVGVPPSMRMGVANGPEEVKAKTRMLFQRGADFIKLIATGAVLAAGTEPGAPEMSEEEIRAAVDEAARNRSYVTAHAHGAEGIKIALRAGVRSIEHASLIDDEGIALAKQKGAWLVMDIYNGDYISEVGRRDGWPADILRKNDDTTEAQRQGFAKAVKAGVKIAFGTDAGVYPHGLNARQFRYMVRYGMTPMQAIQSATTSAAALMGKSADVGEVAPGHYADLIAVAADPLADIAALERVDHVMKGGRVVR
;
A
#
# COMPACT_ATOMS: atom_id res chain seq x y z
N TRP A 1 3.06 -30.66 17.41
CA TRP A 1 1.98 -30.18 18.26
C TRP A 1 1.69 -28.75 17.81
N ALA A 2 0.39 -28.39 17.67
CA ALA A 2 -0.03 -27.02 17.43
C ALA A 2 0.51 -26.11 18.56
N GLU A 3 1.19 -25.04 18.20
CA GLU A 3 1.72 -24.10 19.20
C GLU A 3 0.58 -23.18 19.66
N THR A 4 0.09 -23.40 20.89
CA THR A 4 -0.91 -22.53 21.51
C THR A 4 -0.22 -21.45 22.34
N SER A 5 -0.56 -20.19 22.07
CA SER A 5 -0.13 -19.04 22.86
C SER A 5 -1.32 -18.09 23.13
N TYR A 6 -1.09 -17.16 24.05
CA TYR A 6 -2.09 -16.19 24.47
C TYR A 6 -1.50 -14.79 24.47
N VAL A 7 -2.32 -13.81 24.12
CA VAL A 7 -2.00 -12.38 24.29
C VAL A 7 -3.05 -11.77 25.24
N ARG A 8 -2.60 -11.10 26.30
CA ARG A 8 -3.47 -10.25 27.12
C ARG A 8 -3.39 -8.83 26.59
N ALA A 9 -4.51 -8.28 26.18
CA ALA A 9 -4.64 -6.90 25.71
C ALA A 9 -5.36 -6.06 26.77
N GLY A 10 -4.73 -5.01 27.29
CA GLY A 10 -5.39 -4.10 28.25
C GLY A 10 -6.52 -3.34 27.59
N ARG A 11 -6.28 -2.87 26.36
CA ARG A 11 -7.29 -2.32 25.44
C ARG A 11 -7.14 -3.01 24.09
N LEU A 12 -8.23 -3.35 23.47
CA LEU A 12 -8.25 -3.93 22.11
C LEU A 12 -9.16 -3.08 21.24
N ILE A 13 -8.62 -2.54 20.15
CA ILE A 13 -9.42 -1.88 19.11
C ILE A 13 -10.01 -2.95 18.20
N ASP A 14 -11.31 -3.17 18.33
CA ASP A 14 -12.12 -4.00 17.46
C ASP A 14 -12.47 -3.19 16.21
N THR A 15 -11.67 -3.33 15.17
CA THR A 15 -11.79 -2.56 13.92
C THR A 15 -13.01 -2.96 13.11
N GLY A 16 -13.45 -4.22 13.20
CA GLY A 16 -14.66 -4.70 12.55
C GLY A 16 -15.92 -4.05 13.11
N ALA A 17 -16.04 -3.99 14.44
CA ALA A 17 -17.18 -3.37 15.12
C ALA A 17 -17.02 -1.87 15.38
N GLY A 18 -15.83 -1.29 15.13
CA GLY A 18 -15.54 0.13 15.39
C GLY A 18 -15.62 0.52 16.86
N LYS A 19 -15.20 -0.34 17.78
CA LYS A 19 -15.28 -0.13 19.22
C LYS A 19 -14.00 -0.55 19.96
N VAL A 20 -13.91 -0.17 21.24
CA VAL A 20 -12.83 -0.59 22.13
C VAL A 20 -13.34 -1.64 23.11
N LEU A 21 -12.60 -2.72 23.24
CA LEU A 21 -12.78 -3.74 24.26
C LEU A 21 -11.68 -3.60 25.33
N THR A 22 -12.00 -3.81 26.59
CA THR A 22 -11.04 -3.72 27.70
C THR A 22 -10.74 -5.09 28.26
N ASP A 23 -9.47 -5.29 28.65
CA ASP A 23 -8.93 -6.48 29.31
C ASP A 23 -9.38 -7.80 28.62
N ARG A 24 -8.76 -8.09 27.47
CA ARG A 24 -9.07 -9.24 26.63
C ARG A 24 -7.94 -10.27 26.67
N LEU A 25 -8.33 -11.54 26.60
CA LEU A 25 -7.45 -12.66 26.31
C LEU A 25 -7.69 -13.11 24.88
N ILE A 26 -6.64 -13.06 24.07
CA ILE A 26 -6.63 -13.52 22.67
C ILE A 26 -5.91 -14.86 22.67
N ARG A 27 -6.60 -15.92 22.28
CA ARG A 27 -5.99 -17.24 22.09
C ARG A 27 -5.54 -17.38 20.65
N ILE A 28 -4.34 -17.92 20.47
CA ILE A 28 -3.68 -18.13 19.19
C ILE A 28 -3.29 -19.60 19.09
N ASP A 29 -3.72 -20.27 18.03
CA ASP A 29 -3.30 -21.63 17.71
C ASP A 29 -2.77 -21.62 16.26
N ASP A 30 -1.57 -22.17 16.04
CA ASP A 30 -0.90 -22.22 14.73
C ASP A 30 -0.86 -20.88 13.98
N GLY A 31 -0.57 -19.81 14.71
CA GLY A 31 -0.45 -18.46 14.16
C GLY A 31 -1.75 -17.78 13.79
N LYS A 32 -2.90 -18.37 14.13
CA LYS A 32 -4.22 -17.78 13.93
C LYS A 32 -4.95 -17.54 15.25
N VAL A 33 -5.71 -16.45 15.28
CA VAL A 33 -6.63 -16.16 16.39
C VAL A 33 -7.74 -17.22 16.39
N THR A 34 -8.00 -17.84 17.53
CA THR A 34 -9.08 -18.82 17.70
C THR A 34 -10.16 -18.34 18.64
N SER A 35 -9.83 -17.43 19.59
CA SER A 35 -10.85 -16.75 20.38
C SER A 35 -10.37 -15.40 20.90
N VAL A 36 -11.34 -14.51 21.16
CA VAL A 36 -11.16 -13.24 21.87
C VAL A 36 -12.23 -13.18 22.97
N ALA A 37 -11.80 -13.23 24.23
CA ALA A 37 -12.70 -13.30 25.39
C ALA A 37 -12.31 -12.26 26.48
N PRO A 38 -13.18 -11.94 27.44
CA PRO A 38 -12.75 -11.25 28.65
C PRO A 38 -11.56 -11.99 29.29
N TYR A 39 -10.62 -11.22 29.85
CA TYR A 39 -9.44 -11.82 30.44
C TYR A 39 -9.80 -12.81 31.55
N ALA A 40 -9.23 -13.98 31.45
CA ALA A 40 -9.10 -14.97 32.54
C ALA A 40 -7.68 -15.57 32.41
N PRO A 41 -7.04 -15.93 33.51
CA PRO A 41 -5.71 -16.55 33.46
C PRO A 41 -5.71 -17.75 32.53
N PRO A 42 -4.75 -17.83 31.57
CA PRO A 42 -4.63 -19.01 30.73
C PRO A 42 -4.22 -20.24 31.54
N PRO A 43 -4.30 -21.45 30.97
CA PRO A 43 -3.85 -22.68 31.65
C PRO A 43 -2.42 -22.58 32.15
N ALA A 44 -2.15 -23.24 33.27
CA ALA A 44 -0.82 -23.26 33.84
C ALA A 44 0.22 -23.80 32.84
N GLY A 45 1.34 -23.08 32.70
CA GLY A 45 2.40 -23.41 31.73
C GLY A 45 2.15 -22.94 30.33
N ALA A 46 1.03 -22.27 30.02
CA ALA A 46 0.79 -21.68 28.70
C ALA A 46 1.69 -20.47 28.45
N THR A 47 2.11 -20.29 27.19
CA THR A 47 2.84 -19.08 26.75
C THR A 47 1.89 -17.90 26.73
N LEU A 48 2.15 -16.89 27.57
CA LEU A 48 1.39 -15.64 27.64
C LEU A 48 2.28 -14.45 27.29
N VAL A 49 1.86 -13.70 26.27
CA VAL A 49 2.40 -12.37 25.94
C VAL A 49 1.53 -11.34 26.66
N ASP A 50 2.08 -10.67 27.66
CA ASP A 50 1.32 -9.69 28.46
C ASP A 50 1.48 -8.27 27.91
N TRP A 51 0.45 -7.81 27.17
CA TRP A 51 0.29 -6.45 26.67
C TRP A 51 -0.84 -5.69 27.39
N SER A 52 -1.03 -6.00 28.68
CA SER A 52 -2.07 -5.37 29.52
C SER A 52 -1.86 -3.86 29.72
N ALA A 53 -0.63 -3.36 29.55
CA ALA A 53 -0.32 -1.92 29.61
C ALA A 53 -0.52 -1.19 28.28
N TYR A 54 -0.90 -1.89 27.21
CA TYR A 54 -0.94 -1.37 25.85
C TYR A 54 -2.34 -1.33 25.26
N THR A 55 -2.50 -0.50 24.23
CA THR A 55 -3.60 -0.59 23.28
C THR A 55 -3.17 -1.49 22.13
N VAL A 56 -3.87 -2.61 21.97
CA VAL A 56 -3.64 -3.60 20.93
C VAL A 56 -4.62 -3.39 19.79
N LEU A 57 -4.16 -3.58 18.56
CA LEU A 57 -5.00 -3.52 17.36
C LEU A 57 -4.46 -4.49 16.31
N PRO A 58 -5.23 -4.79 15.24
CA PRO A 58 -4.72 -5.61 14.14
C PRO A 58 -3.46 -4.99 13.57
N GLY A 59 -2.55 -5.80 13.06
CA GLY A 59 -1.43 -5.35 12.26
C GLY A 59 -1.91 -4.47 11.10
N LEU A 60 -1.21 -3.37 10.87
CA LEU A 60 -1.56 -2.38 9.86
C LEU A 60 -1.30 -2.92 8.46
N ILE A 61 -2.05 -2.41 7.48
CA ILE A 61 -1.97 -2.77 6.07
C ILE A 61 -1.75 -1.50 5.26
N ASP A 62 -0.69 -1.48 4.46
CA ASP A 62 -0.40 -0.40 3.52
C ASP A 62 -0.70 -0.88 2.08
N MET A 63 -1.62 -0.21 1.41
CA MET A 63 -2.10 -0.61 0.09
C MET A 63 -1.32 0.01 -1.07
N HIS A 64 -0.23 0.75 -0.78
CA HIS A 64 0.61 1.36 -1.79
C HIS A 64 2.04 1.50 -1.31
N THR A 65 2.88 0.52 -1.60
CA THR A 65 4.31 0.52 -1.29
C THR A 65 5.16 0.13 -2.49
N HIS A 66 6.45 0.43 -2.42
CA HIS A 66 7.49 0.06 -3.37
C HIS A 66 8.70 -0.54 -2.63
N LEU A 67 8.47 -1.67 -1.91
CA LEU A 67 9.50 -2.31 -1.09
C LEU A 67 10.69 -2.79 -1.92
N ALA A 68 10.40 -3.37 -3.08
CA ALA A 68 11.41 -3.95 -3.96
C ALA A 68 11.85 -2.96 -5.04
N ASP A 69 12.12 -1.71 -4.64
CA ASP A 69 12.66 -0.67 -5.51
C ASP A 69 13.62 0.25 -4.74
N VAL A 70 14.26 1.19 -5.43
CA VAL A 70 15.06 2.26 -4.82
C VAL A 70 14.15 3.32 -4.22
N GLU A 71 14.58 3.92 -3.11
CA GLU A 71 13.92 5.14 -2.61
C GLU A 71 14.21 6.32 -3.55
N GLN A 72 13.26 7.23 -3.67
CA GLN A 72 13.40 8.40 -4.54
C GLN A 72 14.53 9.32 -4.08
N SER A 73 15.26 9.86 -5.05
CA SER A 73 16.36 10.79 -4.82
C SER A 73 16.37 11.91 -5.88
N ALA A 74 17.34 12.82 -5.77
CA ALA A 74 17.60 13.82 -6.81
C ALA A 74 18.08 13.21 -8.14
N ASN A 75 18.56 11.98 -8.12
CA ASN A 75 19.13 11.30 -9.29
C ASN A 75 18.06 10.49 -10.03
N VAL A 76 17.52 11.01 -11.11
CA VAL A 76 16.52 10.35 -11.96
C VAL A 76 17.02 9.01 -12.55
N ALA A 77 18.33 8.82 -12.62
CA ALA A 77 18.94 7.56 -13.12
C ALA A 77 19.20 6.53 -12.00
N GLU A 78 18.83 6.82 -10.76
CA GLU A 78 19.07 5.92 -9.61
C GLU A 78 18.63 4.47 -9.86
N PRO A 79 17.45 4.19 -10.47
CA PRO A 79 17.04 2.82 -10.76
C PRO A 79 17.98 2.06 -11.70
N LEU A 80 18.76 2.78 -12.53
CA LEU A 80 19.72 2.17 -13.45
C LEU A 80 21.05 1.78 -12.79
N LEU A 81 21.34 2.34 -11.61
CA LEU A 81 22.60 2.13 -10.89
C LEU A 81 22.63 0.83 -10.06
N HIS A 82 21.48 0.20 -9.88
CA HIS A 82 21.33 -1.00 -9.07
C HIS A 82 20.95 -2.21 -9.90
N SER A 83 21.57 -3.35 -9.65
CA SER A 83 21.20 -4.63 -10.26
C SER A 83 19.90 -5.17 -9.62
N GLU A 84 19.28 -6.19 -10.24
CA GLU A 84 18.15 -6.89 -9.66
C GLU A 84 18.47 -7.50 -8.28
N ALA A 85 19.70 -7.98 -8.10
CA ALA A 85 20.17 -8.52 -6.82
C ALA A 85 20.29 -7.42 -5.75
N ASP A 86 20.81 -6.23 -6.11
CA ASP A 86 20.86 -5.09 -5.19
C ASP A 86 19.46 -4.68 -4.74
N ILE A 87 18.51 -4.58 -5.68
CA ILE A 87 17.12 -4.24 -5.39
C ILE A 87 16.47 -5.28 -4.48
N ALA A 88 16.70 -6.58 -4.71
CA ALA A 88 16.17 -7.63 -3.84
C ALA A 88 16.70 -7.52 -2.39
N LEU A 89 17.98 -7.18 -2.21
CA LEU A 89 18.59 -6.97 -0.89
C LEU A 89 18.08 -5.67 -0.22
N LEU A 90 17.93 -4.59 -0.98
CA LEU A 90 17.29 -3.36 -0.49
C LEU A 90 15.85 -3.65 -0.06
N GLY A 91 15.09 -4.39 -0.87
CA GLY A 91 13.74 -4.81 -0.57
C GLY A 91 13.62 -5.61 0.72
N ALA A 92 14.58 -6.47 1.04
CA ALA A 92 14.60 -7.19 2.31
C ALA A 92 14.74 -6.26 3.52
N ARG A 93 15.58 -5.19 3.42
CA ARG A 93 15.69 -4.15 4.44
C ARG A 93 14.39 -3.36 4.56
N HIS A 94 13.85 -2.87 3.45
CA HIS A 94 12.59 -2.10 3.41
C HIS A 94 11.42 -2.90 3.98
N ALA A 95 11.33 -4.19 3.66
CA ALA A 95 10.32 -5.09 4.21
C ALA A 95 10.41 -5.20 5.74
N ARG A 96 11.64 -5.35 6.28
CA ARG A 96 11.86 -5.39 7.71
C ARG A 96 11.48 -4.06 8.38
N ASP A 97 11.91 -2.92 7.82
CA ASP A 97 11.62 -1.60 8.39
C ASP A 97 10.11 -1.34 8.40
N THR A 98 9.40 -1.72 7.34
CA THR A 98 7.94 -1.62 7.25
C THR A 98 7.24 -2.52 8.26
N LEU A 99 7.69 -3.77 8.43
CA LEU A 99 7.14 -4.68 9.44
C LEU A 99 7.36 -4.13 10.86
N MET A 100 8.56 -3.63 11.16
CA MET A 100 8.90 -3.06 12.48
C MET A 100 8.10 -1.78 12.77
N ALA A 101 7.62 -1.08 11.75
CA ALA A 101 6.69 0.04 11.91
C ALA A 101 5.22 -0.39 12.15
N GLY A 102 4.95 -1.70 12.21
CA GLY A 102 3.62 -2.24 12.52
C GLY A 102 2.79 -2.60 11.29
N PHE A 103 3.31 -2.47 10.08
CA PHE A 103 2.63 -2.88 8.86
C PHE A 103 2.91 -4.36 8.59
N THR A 104 1.99 -5.22 8.98
CA THR A 104 2.13 -6.67 8.87
C THR A 104 1.71 -7.21 7.51
N SER A 105 1.01 -6.41 6.71
CA SER A 105 0.66 -6.71 5.33
C SER A 105 0.84 -5.46 4.45
N VAL A 106 1.20 -5.68 3.18
CA VAL A 106 1.33 -4.60 2.19
C VAL A 106 0.82 -5.06 0.82
N ARG A 107 0.39 -4.09 0.02
CA ARG A 107 0.26 -4.23 -1.43
C ARG A 107 1.40 -3.45 -2.07
N ASP A 108 2.37 -4.18 -2.61
CA ASP A 108 3.49 -3.60 -3.36
C ASP A 108 3.05 -3.40 -4.82
N VAL A 109 2.96 -2.13 -5.24
CA VAL A 109 2.26 -1.79 -6.47
C VAL A 109 3.15 -1.72 -7.69
N GLY A 110 4.24 -2.45 -7.68
CA GLY A 110 5.14 -2.62 -8.80
C GLY A 110 6.53 -2.04 -8.56
N THR A 111 7.40 -2.36 -9.48
CA THR A 111 8.83 -2.05 -9.42
C THR A 111 9.36 -1.81 -10.83
N PHE A 112 10.40 -0.98 -10.96
CA PHE A 112 11.08 -0.75 -12.23
C PHE A 112 11.76 -2.02 -12.73
N ARG A 113 12.44 -2.78 -11.85
CA ARG A 113 13.04 -4.07 -12.22
C ARG A 113 12.03 -5.18 -11.98
N ALA A 114 11.39 -5.62 -13.06
CA ALA A 114 10.29 -6.57 -13.01
C ALA A 114 10.58 -7.81 -12.16
N PHE A 115 9.60 -8.18 -11.33
CA PHE A 115 9.56 -9.39 -10.50
C PHE A 115 10.49 -9.40 -9.27
N THR A 116 11.19 -8.30 -8.96
CA THR A 116 11.94 -8.20 -7.70
C THR A 116 11.01 -8.24 -6.49
N ASP A 117 9.81 -7.66 -6.60
CA ASP A 117 8.72 -7.75 -5.62
C ASP A 117 8.18 -9.18 -5.46
N VAL A 118 8.04 -9.93 -6.57
CA VAL A 118 7.66 -11.36 -6.55
C VAL A 118 8.71 -12.19 -5.83
N ALA A 119 9.99 -11.93 -6.11
CA ALA A 119 11.10 -12.63 -5.44
C ALA A 119 11.12 -12.33 -3.94
N LEU A 120 10.91 -11.05 -3.55
CA LEU A 120 10.86 -10.63 -2.16
C LEU A 120 9.69 -11.30 -1.41
N ARG A 121 8.46 -11.25 -1.99
CA ARG A 121 7.30 -11.94 -1.43
C ARG A 121 7.57 -13.41 -1.19
N ASN A 122 8.09 -14.11 -2.19
CA ASN A 122 8.37 -15.55 -2.09
C ASN A 122 9.43 -15.85 -1.01
N ALA A 123 10.44 -14.99 -0.86
CA ALA A 123 11.46 -15.14 0.18
C ALA A 123 10.87 -14.92 1.60
N ILE A 124 9.94 -13.98 1.75
CA ILE A 124 9.23 -13.75 3.00
C ILE A 124 8.30 -14.93 3.34
N GLU A 125 7.56 -15.45 2.36
CA GLU A 125 6.68 -16.61 2.54
C GLU A 125 7.46 -17.88 2.91
N ALA A 126 8.64 -18.04 2.33
CA ALA A 126 9.55 -19.14 2.66
C ALA A 126 10.27 -18.97 4.02
N GLY A 127 10.11 -17.82 4.68
CA GLY A 127 10.79 -17.50 5.94
C GLY A 127 12.28 -17.18 5.81
N SER A 128 12.77 -16.99 4.58
CA SER A 128 14.17 -16.62 4.32
C SER A 128 14.46 -15.14 4.59
N VAL A 129 13.43 -14.30 4.51
CA VAL A 129 13.46 -12.86 4.76
C VAL A 129 12.35 -12.50 5.74
N GLU A 130 12.64 -11.62 6.69
CA GLU A 130 11.64 -11.07 7.60
C GLU A 130 10.95 -9.87 6.93
N GLY A 131 9.62 -9.88 6.90
CA GLY A 131 8.84 -8.81 6.27
C GLY A 131 7.33 -9.01 6.41
N PRO A 132 6.52 -8.08 5.91
CA PRO A 132 5.05 -8.18 5.90
C PRO A 132 4.56 -9.26 4.94
N ARG A 133 3.28 -9.62 5.02
CA ARG A 133 2.62 -10.36 3.94
C ARG A 133 2.48 -9.44 2.74
N MET A 134 2.80 -9.91 1.55
CA MET A 134 2.80 -9.07 0.34
C MET A 134 1.80 -9.56 -0.69
N ALA A 135 1.07 -8.63 -1.29
CA ALA A 135 0.47 -8.78 -2.61
C ALA A 135 1.28 -7.93 -3.59
N VAL A 136 1.66 -8.46 -4.75
CA VAL A 136 2.65 -7.86 -5.64
C VAL A 136 2.16 -7.75 -7.09
N ALA A 137 2.60 -6.69 -7.79
CA ALA A 137 2.20 -6.40 -9.17
C ALA A 137 3.19 -6.90 -10.24
N GLY A 138 4.43 -7.19 -9.86
CA GLY A 138 5.48 -7.71 -10.75
C GLY A 138 6.17 -6.65 -11.61
N ALA A 139 5.44 -5.73 -12.18
CA ALA A 139 5.96 -4.55 -12.91
C ALA A 139 4.83 -3.54 -13.16
N TYR A 140 5.19 -2.30 -13.50
CA TYR A 140 4.23 -1.31 -14.00
C TYR A 140 3.82 -1.66 -15.44
N VAL A 141 2.52 -1.66 -15.71
CA VAL A 141 2.02 -1.63 -17.11
C VAL A 141 1.83 -0.16 -17.49
N THR A 142 2.60 0.29 -18.47
CA THR A 142 2.68 1.69 -18.89
C THR A 142 2.85 1.78 -20.42
N VAL A 143 2.54 2.93 -20.97
CA VAL A 143 2.79 3.22 -22.40
C VAL A 143 4.27 3.56 -22.63
N PRO A 144 4.79 3.46 -23.86
CA PRO A 144 6.13 3.94 -24.18
C PRO A 144 6.30 5.43 -23.84
N GLY A 145 7.34 5.76 -23.05
CA GLY A 145 7.58 7.13 -22.56
C GLY A 145 6.65 7.61 -21.47
N GLY A 146 5.80 6.73 -20.94
CA GLY A 146 4.86 7.06 -19.87
C GLY A 146 5.48 7.09 -18.47
N GLY A 147 4.67 7.50 -17.49
CA GLY A 147 5.08 7.70 -16.10
C GLY A 147 5.59 6.47 -15.36
N GLY A 148 5.42 5.28 -15.93
CA GLY A 148 5.95 4.02 -15.38
C GLY A 148 7.30 3.58 -15.96
N GLU A 149 7.88 4.32 -16.88
CA GLU A 149 9.24 4.07 -17.39
C GLU A 149 10.26 4.92 -16.63
N VAL A 150 11.53 4.50 -16.70
CA VAL A 150 12.64 5.35 -16.25
C VAL A 150 12.79 6.48 -17.28
N THR A 151 12.57 7.70 -16.82
CA THR A 151 12.55 8.91 -17.65
C THR A 151 13.66 9.89 -17.22
N GLY A 152 13.90 10.93 -18.01
CA GLY A 152 14.89 11.99 -17.70
C GLY A 152 16.34 11.63 -18.04
N THR A 153 16.59 10.49 -18.69
CA THR A 153 17.89 10.13 -19.29
C THR A 153 17.98 10.60 -20.74
N ALA A 154 19.20 10.63 -21.30
CA ALA A 154 19.38 10.92 -22.71
C ALA A 154 18.70 9.82 -23.58
N PRO A 155 18.15 10.17 -24.76
CA PRO A 155 17.39 9.22 -25.59
C PRO A 155 18.17 7.99 -26.07
N ASP A 156 19.49 8.06 -26.08
CA ASP A 156 20.41 7.00 -26.49
C ASP A 156 20.90 6.13 -25.31
N VAL A 157 20.47 6.43 -24.08
CA VAL A 157 20.75 5.58 -22.93
C VAL A 157 19.87 4.35 -22.97
N GLY A 158 20.51 3.19 -23.08
CA GLY A 158 19.81 1.91 -23.05
C GLY A 158 19.26 1.59 -21.65
N VAL A 159 17.96 1.27 -21.60
CA VAL A 159 17.29 0.78 -20.37
C VAL A 159 17.25 -0.74 -20.39
N PRO A 160 17.64 -1.45 -19.30
CA PRO A 160 17.62 -2.90 -19.24
C PRO A 160 16.25 -3.50 -19.64
N PRO A 161 16.20 -4.61 -20.35
CA PRO A 161 14.93 -5.25 -20.75
C PRO A 161 14.00 -5.57 -19.58
N SER A 162 14.55 -5.92 -18.39
CA SER A 162 13.76 -6.16 -17.17
C SER A 162 12.97 -4.93 -16.71
N MET A 163 13.43 -3.72 -17.05
CA MET A 163 12.75 -2.46 -16.70
C MET A 163 11.70 -2.03 -17.76
N ARG A 164 11.55 -2.80 -18.82
CA ARG A 164 10.56 -2.56 -19.89
C ARG A 164 9.54 -3.70 -20.02
N MET A 165 9.50 -4.62 -19.07
CA MET A 165 8.64 -5.81 -19.16
C MET A 165 7.15 -5.47 -19.22
N GLY A 166 6.72 -4.40 -18.58
CA GLY A 166 5.32 -3.92 -18.58
C GLY A 166 5.01 -2.87 -19.64
N VAL A 167 6.00 -2.41 -20.44
CA VAL A 167 5.73 -1.40 -21.48
C VAL A 167 4.89 -2.02 -22.58
N ALA A 168 3.77 -1.37 -22.94
CA ALA A 168 2.79 -1.86 -23.90
C ALA A 168 2.16 -0.71 -24.67
N ASN A 169 1.91 -0.92 -25.97
CA ASN A 169 1.30 0.04 -26.85
C ASN A 169 0.05 -0.58 -27.49
N GLY A 170 -1.11 -0.11 -27.06
CA GLY A 170 -2.41 -0.58 -27.53
C GLY A 170 -2.96 -1.80 -26.74
N PRO A 171 -4.27 -2.08 -26.87
CA PRO A 171 -4.98 -3.05 -26.03
C PRO A 171 -4.43 -4.48 -26.11
N GLU A 172 -4.00 -4.93 -27.29
CA GLU A 172 -3.50 -6.30 -27.44
C GLU A 172 -2.14 -6.51 -26.75
N GLU A 173 -1.25 -5.50 -26.76
CA GLU A 173 0.00 -5.59 -26.00
C GLU A 173 -0.26 -5.52 -24.50
N VAL A 174 -1.14 -4.63 -24.04
CA VAL A 174 -1.55 -4.56 -22.61
C VAL A 174 -2.08 -5.91 -22.15
N LYS A 175 -2.95 -6.55 -22.91
CA LYS A 175 -3.47 -7.89 -22.62
C LYS A 175 -2.36 -8.95 -22.56
N ALA A 176 -1.42 -8.93 -23.52
CA ALA A 176 -0.30 -9.86 -23.53
C ALA A 176 0.62 -9.67 -22.31
N LYS A 177 0.93 -8.41 -21.94
CA LYS A 177 1.72 -8.09 -20.75
C LYS A 177 1.00 -8.52 -19.47
N THR A 178 -0.29 -8.26 -19.35
CA THR A 178 -1.12 -8.69 -18.22
C THR A 178 -1.04 -10.21 -17.99
N ARG A 179 -1.17 -11.01 -19.05
CA ARG A 179 -0.99 -12.47 -19.00
C ARG A 179 0.39 -12.89 -18.53
N MET A 180 1.41 -12.26 -19.08
CA MET A 180 2.81 -12.56 -18.75
C MET A 180 3.09 -12.24 -17.28
N LEU A 181 2.58 -11.12 -16.74
CA LEU A 181 2.75 -10.75 -15.33
C LEU A 181 2.11 -11.80 -14.41
N PHE A 182 0.87 -12.21 -14.67
CA PHE A 182 0.24 -13.30 -13.88
C PHE A 182 1.00 -14.62 -14.00
N GLN A 183 1.42 -15.00 -15.20
CA GLN A 183 2.22 -16.22 -15.42
C GLN A 183 3.50 -16.23 -14.57
N ARG A 184 4.07 -15.05 -14.32
CA ARG A 184 5.31 -14.88 -13.55
C ARG A 184 5.09 -14.55 -12.07
N GLY A 185 3.84 -14.63 -11.60
CA GLY A 185 3.53 -14.59 -10.17
C GLY A 185 3.02 -13.26 -9.63
N ALA A 186 2.62 -12.32 -10.47
CA ALA A 186 1.87 -11.15 -10.01
C ALA A 186 0.53 -11.58 -9.39
N ASP A 187 0.13 -10.92 -8.31
CA ASP A 187 -1.14 -11.17 -7.63
C ASP A 187 -2.27 -10.29 -8.20
N PHE A 188 -1.91 -9.13 -8.72
CA PHE A 188 -2.81 -8.14 -9.34
C PHE A 188 -2.02 -7.33 -10.39
N ILE A 189 -2.69 -6.42 -11.10
CA ILE A 189 -2.05 -5.57 -12.13
C ILE A 189 -2.06 -4.11 -11.70
N LYS A 190 -0.91 -3.44 -11.85
CA LYS A 190 -0.75 -1.99 -11.70
C LYS A 190 -0.58 -1.34 -13.06
N LEU A 191 -1.51 -0.45 -13.42
CA LEU A 191 -1.41 0.41 -14.59
C LEU A 191 -0.94 1.80 -14.22
N ILE A 192 -0.27 2.47 -15.13
CA ILE A 192 0.05 3.90 -15.06
C ILE A 192 -0.83 4.59 -16.11
N ALA A 193 -1.95 5.14 -15.66
CA ALA A 193 -2.99 5.67 -16.53
C ALA A 193 -2.82 7.16 -16.86
N THR A 194 -2.02 7.89 -16.08
CA THR A 194 -1.65 9.30 -16.32
C THR A 194 -0.17 9.49 -16.16
N GLY A 195 0.34 10.66 -16.55
CA GLY A 195 1.67 11.10 -16.17
C GLY A 195 1.83 11.14 -14.65
N ALA A 196 3.08 11.16 -14.18
CA ALA A 196 3.45 11.06 -12.78
C ALA A 196 4.24 12.28 -12.29
N VAL A 197 4.12 12.60 -11.00
CA VAL A 197 4.87 13.68 -10.37
C VAL A 197 6.37 13.43 -10.49
N LEU A 198 6.82 12.20 -10.24
CA LEU A 198 8.23 11.83 -10.17
C LEU A 198 8.84 11.40 -11.51
N ALA A 199 8.07 11.38 -12.61
CA ALA A 199 8.55 11.01 -13.93
C ALA A 199 8.80 12.26 -14.79
N ALA A 200 10.06 12.52 -15.16
CA ALA A 200 10.43 13.64 -16.01
C ALA A 200 9.75 13.54 -17.38
N GLY A 201 9.30 14.68 -17.92
CA GLY A 201 8.68 14.74 -19.25
C GLY A 201 7.23 14.24 -19.33
N THR A 202 6.62 13.86 -18.21
CA THR A 202 5.20 13.52 -18.13
C THR A 202 4.44 14.54 -17.29
N GLU A 203 3.13 14.68 -17.50
CA GLU A 203 2.27 15.61 -16.75
C GLU A 203 1.19 14.85 -15.98
N PRO A 204 1.09 15.05 -14.64
CA PRO A 204 0.11 14.33 -13.80
C PRO A 204 -1.34 14.48 -14.26
N GLY A 205 -1.68 15.63 -14.84
CA GLY A 205 -3.02 15.91 -15.36
C GLY A 205 -3.37 15.20 -16.65
N ALA A 206 -2.37 14.69 -17.40
CA ALA A 206 -2.56 14.16 -18.74
C ALA A 206 -2.82 12.64 -18.73
N PRO A 207 -3.93 12.14 -19.33
CA PRO A 207 -4.11 10.71 -19.55
C PRO A 207 -3.02 10.16 -20.49
N GLU A 208 -2.50 8.97 -20.16
CA GLU A 208 -1.51 8.24 -20.98
C GLU A 208 -2.10 6.98 -21.60
N MET A 209 -3.06 6.36 -20.94
CA MET A 209 -3.74 5.16 -21.46
C MET A 209 -5.18 5.47 -21.87
N SER A 210 -5.62 4.85 -22.96
CA SER A 210 -7.02 4.87 -23.39
C SER A 210 -7.90 3.96 -22.52
N GLU A 211 -9.22 4.16 -22.59
CA GLU A 211 -10.17 3.29 -21.88
C GLU A 211 -10.08 1.85 -22.39
N GLU A 212 -9.85 1.64 -23.68
CA GLU A 212 -9.71 0.32 -24.30
C GLU A 212 -8.48 -0.43 -23.79
N GLU A 213 -7.35 0.27 -23.62
CA GLU A 213 -6.11 -0.31 -23.05
C GLU A 213 -6.32 -0.75 -21.61
N ILE A 214 -6.91 0.11 -20.79
CA ILE A 214 -7.20 -0.21 -19.37
C ILE A 214 -8.20 -1.36 -19.29
N ARG A 215 -9.24 -1.36 -20.12
CA ARG A 215 -10.26 -2.42 -20.17
C ARG A 215 -9.65 -3.77 -20.55
N ALA A 216 -8.70 -3.78 -21.49
CA ALA A 216 -8.01 -5.02 -21.89
C ALA A 216 -7.27 -5.67 -20.68
N ALA A 217 -6.66 -4.85 -19.82
CA ALA A 217 -6.05 -5.35 -18.57
C ALA A 217 -7.12 -5.84 -17.56
N VAL A 218 -8.22 -5.08 -17.38
CA VAL A 218 -9.30 -5.42 -16.45
C VAL A 218 -9.96 -6.75 -16.84
N ASP A 219 -10.28 -6.94 -18.11
CA ASP A 219 -10.90 -8.16 -18.63
C ASP A 219 -9.98 -9.38 -18.45
N GLU A 220 -8.67 -9.19 -18.66
CA GLU A 220 -7.70 -10.28 -18.51
C GLU A 220 -7.46 -10.60 -17.02
N ALA A 221 -7.41 -9.59 -16.15
CA ALA A 221 -7.29 -9.79 -14.71
C ALA A 221 -8.52 -10.53 -14.14
N ALA A 222 -9.73 -10.22 -14.63
CA ALA A 222 -10.94 -10.91 -14.22
C ALA A 222 -10.91 -12.42 -14.55
N ARG A 223 -10.33 -12.81 -15.69
CA ARG A 223 -10.12 -14.24 -16.05
C ARG A 223 -9.18 -14.95 -15.08
N ASN A 224 -8.24 -14.21 -14.50
CA ASN A 224 -7.33 -14.70 -13.47
C ASN A 224 -7.92 -14.57 -12.04
N ARG A 225 -9.21 -14.22 -11.90
CA ARG A 225 -9.88 -13.95 -10.61
C ARG A 225 -9.16 -12.90 -9.78
N SER A 226 -8.56 -11.94 -10.46
CA SER A 226 -7.79 -10.85 -9.88
C SER A 226 -8.35 -9.49 -10.30
N TYR A 227 -7.61 -8.43 -10.07
CA TYR A 227 -8.06 -7.06 -10.31
C TYR A 227 -6.93 -6.17 -10.83
N VAL A 228 -7.32 -4.98 -11.25
CA VAL A 228 -6.43 -3.93 -11.71
C VAL A 228 -6.54 -2.73 -10.79
N THR A 229 -5.40 -2.11 -10.48
CA THR A 229 -5.32 -0.78 -9.88
C THR A 229 -4.63 0.19 -10.85
N ALA A 230 -4.99 1.47 -10.79
CA ALA A 230 -4.46 2.47 -11.68
C ALA A 230 -3.86 3.66 -10.93
N HIS A 231 -2.59 3.98 -11.19
CA HIS A 231 -2.04 5.30 -10.94
C HIS A 231 -2.78 6.30 -11.81
N ALA A 232 -3.42 7.28 -11.23
CA ALA A 232 -4.08 8.34 -11.95
C ALA A 232 -4.17 9.62 -11.09
N HIS A 233 -3.56 10.69 -11.56
CA HIS A 233 -3.64 11.99 -10.91
C HIS A 233 -4.73 12.87 -11.52
N GLY A 234 -4.76 12.99 -12.86
CA GLY A 234 -5.68 13.89 -13.57
C GLY A 234 -7.13 13.41 -13.56
N ALA A 235 -8.08 14.34 -13.45
CA ALA A 235 -9.51 14.04 -13.38
C ALA A 235 -10.01 13.19 -14.55
N GLU A 236 -9.58 13.47 -15.77
CA GLU A 236 -10.01 12.69 -16.95
C GLU A 236 -9.42 11.26 -16.92
N GLY A 237 -8.13 11.11 -16.60
CA GLY A 237 -7.50 9.79 -16.46
C GLY A 237 -8.15 8.94 -15.36
N ILE A 238 -8.52 9.56 -14.24
CA ILE A 238 -9.28 8.90 -13.17
C ILE A 238 -10.62 8.38 -13.68
N LYS A 239 -11.38 9.23 -14.42
CA LYS A 239 -12.69 8.85 -14.96
C LYS A 239 -12.58 7.76 -16.02
N ILE A 240 -11.58 7.83 -16.90
CA ILE A 240 -11.25 6.77 -17.89
C ILE A 240 -11.00 5.44 -17.16
N ALA A 241 -10.14 5.43 -16.16
CA ALA A 241 -9.81 4.22 -15.41
C ALA A 241 -11.04 3.64 -14.65
N LEU A 242 -11.85 4.49 -14.05
CA LEU A 242 -13.09 4.08 -13.38
C LEU A 242 -14.13 3.50 -14.37
N ARG A 243 -14.30 4.11 -15.56
CA ARG A 243 -15.18 3.58 -16.61
C ARG A 243 -14.72 2.22 -17.10
N ALA A 244 -13.40 2.06 -17.25
CA ALA A 244 -12.79 0.79 -17.65
C ALA A 244 -12.92 -0.32 -16.58
N GLY A 245 -13.21 0.01 -15.32
CA GLY A 245 -13.53 -0.96 -14.28
C GLY A 245 -12.38 -1.33 -13.35
N VAL A 246 -11.40 -0.46 -13.17
CA VAL A 246 -10.34 -0.67 -12.17
C VAL A 246 -10.93 -0.78 -10.75
N ARG A 247 -10.29 -1.57 -9.89
CA ARG A 247 -10.73 -1.77 -8.51
C ARG A 247 -10.38 -0.59 -7.61
N SER A 248 -9.21 0.03 -7.84
CA SER A 248 -8.77 1.20 -7.10
C SER A 248 -8.03 2.21 -7.96
N ILE A 249 -8.13 3.48 -7.55
CA ILE A 249 -7.34 4.59 -8.07
C ILE A 249 -6.29 4.94 -7.01
N GLU A 250 -5.04 4.97 -7.42
CA GLU A 250 -3.91 5.40 -6.61
C GLU A 250 -3.68 6.90 -6.82
N HIS A 251 -3.33 7.61 -5.77
CA HIS A 251 -3.10 9.06 -5.69
C HIS A 251 -4.37 9.91 -5.84
N ALA A 252 -5.07 9.81 -6.95
CA ALA A 252 -6.28 10.58 -7.27
C ALA A 252 -6.13 12.12 -7.04
N SER A 253 -4.95 12.69 -7.30
CA SER A 253 -4.55 14.01 -6.80
C SER A 253 -5.42 15.16 -7.30
N LEU A 254 -5.89 15.10 -8.55
CA LEU A 254 -6.73 16.13 -9.17
C LEU A 254 -8.17 15.64 -9.39
N ILE A 255 -8.65 14.74 -8.52
CA ILE A 255 -10.01 14.21 -8.63
C ILE A 255 -11.04 15.32 -8.50
N ASP A 256 -11.99 15.38 -9.43
CA ASP A 256 -13.11 16.31 -9.42
C ASP A 256 -14.38 15.68 -8.80
N ASP A 257 -15.42 16.48 -8.64
CA ASP A 257 -16.68 16.03 -8.04
C ASP A 257 -17.35 14.92 -8.87
N GLU A 258 -17.18 14.92 -10.20
CA GLU A 258 -17.66 13.86 -11.10
C GLU A 258 -16.88 12.57 -10.88
N GLY A 259 -15.56 12.64 -10.76
CA GLY A 259 -14.69 11.50 -10.44
C GLY A 259 -15.04 10.88 -9.09
N ILE A 260 -15.31 11.69 -8.07
CA ILE A 260 -15.76 11.24 -6.74
C ILE A 260 -17.11 10.50 -6.85
N ALA A 261 -18.07 11.09 -7.57
CA ALA A 261 -19.39 10.48 -7.78
C ALA A 261 -19.28 9.15 -8.54
N LEU A 262 -18.43 9.11 -9.57
CA LEU A 262 -18.19 7.91 -10.37
C LEU A 262 -17.50 6.81 -9.56
N ALA A 263 -16.48 7.15 -8.76
CA ALA A 263 -15.81 6.20 -7.86
C ALA A 263 -16.82 5.57 -6.88
N LYS A 264 -17.69 6.37 -6.29
CA LYS A 264 -18.76 5.90 -5.41
C LYS A 264 -19.75 5.00 -6.16
N GLN A 265 -20.21 5.40 -7.32
CA GLN A 265 -21.16 4.64 -8.17
C GLN A 265 -20.58 3.26 -8.56
N LYS A 266 -19.30 3.21 -8.94
CA LYS A 266 -18.60 1.99 -9.32
C LYS A 266 -18.20 1.13 -8.13
N GLY A 267 -18.29 1.65 -6.91
CA GLY A 267 -17.80 0.98 -5.71
C GLY A 267 -16.29 0.81 -5.68
N ALA A 268 -15.58 1.63 -6.46
CA ALA A 268 -14.12 1.64 -6.51
C ALA A 268 -13.52 2.25 -5.25
N TRP A 269 -12.26 1.91 -4.99
CA TRP A 269 -11.51 2.43 -3.85
C TRP A 269 -10.61 3.58 -4.28
N LEU A 270 -10.38 4.51 -3.37
CA LEU A 270 -9.31 5.51 -3.49
C LEU A 270 -8.21 5.16 -2.49
N VAL A 271 -6.96 5.22 -2.94
CA VAL A 271 -5.76 5.02 -2.13
C VAL A 271 -4.89 6.27 -2.34
N MET A 272 -5.01 7.22 -1.41
CA MET A 272 -4.48 8.57 -1.57
C MET A 272 -3.37 8.85 -0.55
N ASP A 273 -2.17 9.10 -1.04
CA ASP A 273 -0.92 9.29 -0.31
C ASP A 273 -0.70 10.76 0.12
N ILE A 274 -1.64 11.32 0.88
CA ILE A 274 -1.76 12.76 1.16
C ILE A 274 -0.66 13.37 2.07
N TYR A 275 0.25 12.56 2.62
CA TYR A 275 1.47 13.03 3.30
C TYR A 275 2.61 13.32 2.31
N ASN A 276 2.69 12.56 1.24
CA ASN A 276 3.82 12.44 0.33
C ASN A 276 4.32 13.81 -0.18
N GLY A 277 3.40 14.69 -0.55
CA GLY A 277 3.71 16.01 -1.07
C GLY A 277 4.52 16.90 -0.12
N ASP A 278 4.33 16.80 1.20
CA ASP A 278 5.14 17.56 2.16
C ASP A 278 6.56 17.04 2.21
N TYR A 279 6.77 15.71 2.15
CA TYR A 279 8.10 15.12 2.09
C TYR A 279 8.84 15.57 0.83
N ILE A 280 8.21 15.49 -0.35
CA ILE A 280 8.79 15.95 -1.62
C ILE A 280 9.14 17.44 -1.54
N SER A 281 8.26 18.27 -0.98
CA SER A 281 8.51 19.70 -0.83
C SER A 281 9.69 20.00 0.10
N GLU A 282 9.76 19.34 1.25
CA GLU A 282 10.81 19.59 2.26
C GLU A 282 12.16 19.01 1.81
N VAL A 283 12.18 17.69 1.58
CA VAL A 283 13.42 16.96 1.28
C VAL A 283 13.87 17.24 -0.15
N GLY A 284 12.95 17.31 -1.10
CA GLY A 284 13.29 17.58 -2.49
C GLY A 284 13.91 18.96 -2.68
N ARG A 285 13.41 20.01 -2.02
CA ARG A 285 14.04 21.33 -2.06
C ARG A 285 15.40 21.36 -1.36
N ARG A 286 15.50 20.69 -0.20
CA ARG A 286 16.78 20.59 0.53
C ARG A 286 17.85 19.89 -0.28
N ASP A 287 17.51 18.80 -0.94
CA ASP A 287 18.46 17.91 -1.61
C ASP A 287 18.58 18.17 -3.12
N GLY A 288 17.90 19.23 -3.62
CA GLY A 288 18.05 19.70 -5.00
C GLY A 288 17.40 18.78 -6.04
N TRP A 289 16.21 18.25 -5.73
CA TRP A 289 15.45 17.48 -6.72
C TRP A 289 15.09 18.34 -7.94
N PRO A 290 14.88 17.72 -9.12
CA PRO A 290 14.57 18.45 -10.35
C PRO A 290 13.40 19.42 -10.19
N ALA A 291 13.56 20.64 -10.73
CA ALA A 291 12.56 21.72 -10.60
C ALA A 291 11.19 21.31 -11.17
N ASP A 292 11.16 20.48 -12.23
CA ASP A 292 9.93 19.95 -12.81
C ASP A 292 9.16 19.07 -11.81
N ILE A 293 9.84 18.20 -11.08
CA ILE A 293 9.25 17.36 -10.03
C ILE A 293 8.65 18.22 -8.92
N LEU A 294 9.41 19.23 -8.44
CA LEU A 294 8.94 20.12 -7.39
C LEU A 294 7.71 20.92 -7.82
N ARG A 295 7.67 21.41 -9.06
CA ARG A 295 6.52 22.10 -9.65
C ARG A 295 5.29 21.19 -9.66
N LYS A 296 5.42 20.00 -10.21
CA LYS A 296 4.31 19.03 -10.28
C LYS A 296 3.79 18.64 -8.91
N ASN A 297 4.69 18.52 -7.93
CA ASN A 297 4.30 18.27 -6.56
C ASN A 297 3.51 19.44 -5.95
N ASP A 298 3.97 20.69 -6.18
CA ASP A 298 3.25 21.88 -5.71
C ASP A 298 1.86 21.98 -6.35
N ASP A 299 1.74 21.67 -7.65
CA ASP A 299 0.48 21.73 -8.39
C ASP A 299 -0.54 20.67 -7.92
N THR A 300 -0.09 19.55 -7.34
CA THR A 300 -0.97 18.42 -6.99
C THR A 300 -1.26 18.28 -5.50
N THR A 301 -0.37 18.70 -4.62
CA THR A 301 -0.42 18.36 -3.18
C THR A 301 -1.69 18.87 -2.49
N GLU A 302 -1.99 20.17 -2.58
CA GLU A 302 -3.17 20.72 -1.89
C GLU A 302 -4.47 20.27 -2.57
N ALA A 303 -4.50 20.16 -3.90
CA ALA A 303 -5.64 19.64 -4.64
C ALA A 303 -5.99 18.20 -4.19
N GLN A 304 -4.98 17.34 -3.99
CA GLN A 304 -5.15 15.97 -3.49
C GLN A 304 -5.80 15.95 -2.10
N ARG A 305 -5.36 16.81 -1.19
CA ARG A 305 -5.90 16.92 0.17
C ARG A 305 -7.35 17.37 0.18
N GLN A 306 -7.69 18.36 -0.67
CA GLN A 306 -9.07 18.79 -0.84
C GLN A 306 -9.94 17.70 -1.47
N GLY A 307 -9.44 17.00 -2.48
CA GLY A 307 -10.08 15.83 -3.08
C GLY A 307 -10.33 14.71 -2.06
N PHE A 308 -9.35 14.42 -1.21
CA PHE A 308 -9.48 13.46 -0.12
C PHE A 308 -10.61 13.85 0.86
N ALA A 309 -10.63 15.10 1.33
CA ALA A 309 -11.66 15.56 2.25
C ALA A 309 -13.06 15.47 1.63
N LYS A 310 -13.22 15.81 0.36
CA LYS A 310 -14.47 15.65 -0.40
C LYS A 310 -14.88 14.18 -0.53
N ALA A 311 -13.93 13.29 -0.83
CA ALA A 311 -14.16 11.85 -0.96
C ALA A 311 -14.61 11.23 0.37
N VAL A 312 -13.98 11.59 1.50
CA VAL A 312 -14.39 11.20 2.85
C VAL A 312 -15.83 11.63 3.12
N LYS A 313 -16.15 12.92 2.88
CA LYS A 313 -17.50 13.46 3.08
C LYS A 313 -18.55 12.78 2.19
N ALA A 314 -18.18 12.42 0.97
CA ALA A 314 -19.06 11.73 0.03
C ALA A 314 -19.26 10.24 0.38
N GLY A 315 -18.47 9.67 1.29
CA GLY A 315 -18.53 8.26 1.67
C GLY A 315 -18.03 7.34 0.56
N VAL A 316 -17.01 7.74 -0.19
CA VAL A 316 -16.28 6.88 -1.11
C VAL A 316 -15.44 5.90 -0.29
N LYS A 317 -15.25 4.69 -0.78
CA LYS A 317 -14.35 3.71 -0.16
C LYS A 317 -12.92 4.20 -0.22
N ILE A 318 -12.25 4.30 0.92
CA ILE A 318 -10.85 4.70 1.03
C ILE A 318 -10.08 3.62 1.78
N ALA A 319 -8.92 3.22 1.24
CA ALA A 319 -7.96 2.39 1.93
C ALA A 319 -6.65 3.17 2.12
N PHE A 320 -5.96 2.85 3.22
CA PHE A 320 -4.68 3.45 3.56
C PHE A 320 -3.62 3.07 2.53
N GLY A 321 -2.84 4.03 2.07
CA GLY A 321 -1.70 3.82 1.21
C GLY A 321 -0.76 5.01 1.28
N THR A 322 0.54 4.77 1.15
CA THR A 322 1.56 5.75 1.49
C THR A 322 2.46 6.17 0.34
N ASP A 323 2.60 5.31 -0.65
CA ASP A 323 3.63 5.44 -1.68
C ASP A 323 5.06 5.46 -1.07
N ALA A 324 5.26 4.69 0.03
CA ALA A 324 6.58 4.51 0.62
C ALA A 324 7.55 3.89 -0.40
N GLY A 325 8.72 4.49 -0.51
CA GLY A 325 9.65 4.43 -1.62
C GLY A 325 9.90 5.84 -2.14
N VAL A 326 8.87 6.72 -2.13
CA VAL A 326 9.07 8.17 -2.28
C VAL A 326 9.73 8.76 -1.04
N TYR A 327 9.40 8.25 0.11
CA TYR A 327 10.08 8.53 1.38
C TYR A 327 10.48 7.22 2.08
N PRO A 328 11.39 7.26 3.07
CA PRO A 328 11.92 6.05 3.69
C PRO A 328 10.85 5.13 4.26
N HIS A 329 11.01 3.84 4.01
CA HIS A 329 10.19 2.80 4.61
C HIS A 329 10.30 2.82 6.13
N GLY A 330 9.21 2.49 6.82
CA GLY A 330 9.10 2.61 8.27
C GLY A 330 8.47 3.92 8.76
N LEU A 331 8.33 4.93 7.88
CA LEU A 331 7.64 6.19 8.17
C LEU A 331 6.16 6.20 7.72
N ASN A 332 5.65 5.07 7.25
CA ASN A 332 4.31 4.90 6.67
C ASN A 332 3.20 5.49 7.56
N ALA A 333 3.29 5.34 8.88
CA ALA A 333 2.27 5.80 9.81
C ALA A 333 2.10 7.33 9.87
N ARG A 334 3.03 8.13 9.32
CA ARG A 334 2.88 9.60 9.21
C ARG A 334 1.64 10.00 8.42
N GLN A 335 1.21 9.17 7.47
CA GLN A 335 -0.01 9.34 6.68
C GLN A 335 -1.25 9.50 7.57
N PHE A 336 -1.36 8.82 8.71
CA PHE A 336 -2.54 8.85 9.57
C PHE A 336 -2.92 10.24 10.06
N ARG A 337 -1.93 11.08 10.43
CA ARG A 337 -2.19 12.46 10.89
C ARG A 337 -2.89 13.28 9.80
N TYR A 338 -2.50 13.09 8.56
CA TYR A 338 -3.08 13.79 7.42
C TYR A 338 -4.51 13.28 7.16
N MET A 339 -4.76 11.99 7.23
CA MET A 339 -6.10 11.43 7.06
C MET A 339 -7.08 11.99 8.10
N VAL A 340 -6.65 12.09 9.37
CA VAL A 340 -7.47 12.69 10.42
C VAL A 340 -7.63 14.20 10.22
N ARG A 341 -6.54 14.92 9.90
CA ARG A 341 -6.58 16.36 9.63
C ARG A 341 -7.55 16.72 8.49
N TYR A 342 -7.67 15.87 7.49
CA TYR A 342 -8.50 16.09 6.30
C TYR A 342 -9.84 15.34 6.33
N GLY A 343 -10.33 14.96 7.51
CA GLY A 343 -11.73 14.65 7.72
C GLY A 343 -12.11 13.27 8.22
N MET A 344 -11.17 12.32 8.33
CA MET A 344 -11.46 11.05 8.98
C MET A 344 -11.45 11.17 10.50
N THR A 345 -12.30 10.41 11.18
CA THR A 345 -12.08 10.15 12.61
C THR A 345 -10.89 9.23 12.80
N PRO A 346 -10.23 9.22 13.99
CA PRO A 346 -9.14 8.27 14.25
C PRO A 346 -9.54 6.81 13.99
N MET A 347 -10.75 6.40 14.35
CA MET A 347 -11.25 5.05 14.07
C MET A 347 -11.36 4.79 12.55
N GLN A 348 -11.88 5.73 11.77
CA GLN A 348 -11.95 5.58 10.31
C GLN A 348 -10.56 5.47 9.68
N ALA A 349 -9.58 6.25 10.17
CA ALA A 349 -8.20 6.15 9.69
C ALA A 349 -7.59 4.78 10.02
N ILE A 350 -7.80 4.23 11.22
CA ILE A 350 -7.36 2.88 11.58
C ILE A 350 -8.08 1.83 10.73
N GLN A 351 -9.39 1.95 10.54
CA GLN A 351 -10.16 1.04 9.68
C GLN A 351 -9.67 1.08 8.22
N SER A 352 -9.25 2.24 7.71
CA SER A 352 -8.69 2.33 6.36
C SER A 352 -7.41 1.50 6.18
N ALA A 353 -6.60 1.35 7.23
CA ALA A 353 -5.38 0.56 7.28
C ALA A 353 -5.56 -0.86 7.84
N THR A 354 -6.79 -1.31 8.04
CA THR A 354 -7.11 -2.63 8.58
C THR A 354 -8.24 -3.26 7.77
N THR A 355 -9.49 -3.14 8.19
CA THR A 355 -10.64 -3.78 7.54
C THR A 355 -10.86 -3.33 6.10
N SER A 356 -10.74 -2.02 5.81
CA SER A 356 -10.89 -1.49 4.45
C SER A 356 -9.76 -1.95 3.52
N ALA A 357 -8.52 -1.89 4.00
CA ALA A 357 -7.37 -2.38 3.23
C ALA A 357 -7.46 -3.89 2.97
N ALA A 358 -7.87 -4.68 3.97
CA ALA A 358 -8.10 -6.12 3.81
C ALA A 358 -9.19 -6.40 2.75
N ALA A 359 -10.27 -5.62 2.74
CA ALA A 359 -11.34 -5.73 1.74
C ALA A 359 -10.86 -5.37 0.33
N LEU A 360 -10.09 -4.29 0.16
CA LEU A 360 -9.49 -3.94 -1.11
C LEU A 360 -8.55 -5.03 -1.61
N MET A 361 -7.71 -5.58 -0.72
CA MET A 361 -6.77 -6.67 -1.02
C MET A 361 -7.50 -8.00 -1.33
N GLY A 362 -8.78 -8.15 -0.97
CA GLY A 362 -9.53 -9.41 -1.08
C GLY A 362 -9.15 -10.44 -0.01
N LYS A 363 -8.69 -9.98 1.16
CA LYS A 363 -8.17 -10.80 2.27
C LYS A 363 -8.90 -10.57 3.59
N SER A 364 -10.16 -10.12 3.56
CA SER A 364 -10.96 -9.84 4.77
C SER A 364 -11.17 -11.05 5.68
N ALA A 365 -10.99 -12.28 5.18
CA ALA A 365 -11.08 -13.48 6.00
C ALA A 365 -9.77 -13.84 6.71
N ASP A 366 -8.67 -13.19 6.33
CA ASP A 366 -7.31 -13.54 6.77
C ASP A 366 -6.67 -12.49 7.66
N VAL A 367 -6.87 -11.19 7.35
CA VAL A 367 -6.19 -10.04 7.97
C VAL A 367 -7.14 -8.87 8.22
N GLY A 368 -6.69 -7.87 8.98
CA GLY A 368 -7.41 -6.61 9.22
C GLY A 368 -8.31 -6.61 10.46
N GLU A 369 -8.47 -7.75 11.12
CA GLU A 369 -9.23 -7.87 12.37
C GLU A 369 -8.52 -8.81 13.37
N VAL A 370 -8.78 -8.60 14.66
CA VAL A 370 -8.42 -9.54 15.71
C VAL A 370 -9.66 -10.40 15.98
N ALA A 371 -9.87 -11.41 15.16
CA ALA A 371 -11.07 -12.24 15.19
C ALA A 371 -10.73 -13.71 14.86
N PRO A 372 -11.56 -14.68 15.31
CA PRO A 372 -11.34 -16.08 15.02
C PRO A 372 -11.20 -16.35 13.50
N GLY A 373 -10.16 -17.11 13.15
CA GLY A 373 -9.81 -17.45 11.76
C GLY A 373 -8.78 -16.53 11.12
N HIS A 374 -8.61 -15.31 11.60
CA HIS A 374 -7.60 -14.36 11.10
C HIS A 374 -6.20 -14.74 11.56
N TYR A 375 -5.18 -14.37 10.81
CA TYR A 375 -3.81 -14.44 11.30
C TYR A 375 -3.64 -13.61 12.56
N ALA A 376 -2.87 -14.10 13.50
CA ALA A 376 -2.49 -13.37 14.70
C ALA A 376 -1.39 -12.34 14.35
N ASP A 377 -1.77 -11.37 13.52
CA ASP A 377 -0.99 -10.21 13.14
C ASP A 377 -1.49 -9.05 14.00
N LEU A 378 -0.72 -8.66 15.01
CA LEU A 378 -1.12 -7.70 16.04
C LEU A 378 -0.03 -6.64 16.22
N ILE A 379 -0.43 -5.44 16.58
CA ILE A 379 0.49 -4.42 17.09
C ILE A 379 0.03 -3.91 18.44
N ALA A 380 0.97 -3.41 19.24
CA ALA A 380 0.69 -2.78 20.51
C ALA A 380 1.37 -1.41 20.60
N VAL A 381 0.65 -0.41 21.07
CA VAL A 381 1.11 0.96 21.29
C VAL A 381 0.82 1.41 22.71
N ALA A 382 1.76 2.13 23.33
CA ALA A 382 1.62 2.57 24.72
C ALA A 382 0.53 3.64 24.90
N ALA A 383 0.34 4.51 23.90
CA ALA A 383 -0.67 5.56 23.93
C ALA A 383 -1.99 5.10 23.27
N ASP A 384 -3.06 5.89 23.48
CA ASP A 384 -4.36 5.66 22.86
C ASP A 384 -4.41 6.30 21.46
N PRO A 385 -4.39 5.52 20.36
CA PRO A 385 -4.41 6.08 19.01
C PRO A 385 -5.77 6.68 18.60
N LEU A 386 -6.82 6.45 19.40
CA LEU A 386 -8.11 7.11 19.20
C LEU A 386 -8.15 8.51 19.81
N ALA A 387 -7.31 8.78 20.81
CA ALA A 387 -7.11 10.10 21.39
C ALA A 387 -6.06 10.91 20.62
N ASP A 388 -4.96 10.27 20.22
CA ASP A 388 -3.92 10.84 19.37
C ASP A 388 -3.44 9.79 18.36
N ILE A 389 -3.85 9.96 17.12
CA ILE A 389 -3.53 9.04 16.02
C ILE A 389 -2.01 8.91 15.78
N ALA A 390 -1.23 9.92 16.19
CA ALA A 390 0.23 9.91 16.10
C ALA A 390 0.89 8.82 16.97
N ALA A 391 0.16 8.22 17.91
CA ALA A 391 0.62 7.04 18.65
C ALA A 391 1.06 5.91 17.71
N LEU A 392 0.43 5.79 16.53
CA LEU A 392 0.78 4.77 15.53
C LEU A 392 2.15 4.99 14.85
N GLU A 393 2.77 6.15 15.01
CA GLU A 393 4.15 6.39 14.55
C GLU A 393 5.21 5.76 15.47
N ARG A 394 4.79 5.27 16.64
CA ARG A 394 5.65 4.57 17.62
C ARG A 394 4.99 3.27 18.06
N VAL A 395 5.12 2.26 17.24
CA VAL A 395 4.65 0.91 17.59
C VAL A 395 5.66 0.28 18.53
N ASP A 396 5.21 -0.13 19.72
CA ASP A 396 6.07 -0.72 20.74
C ASP A 396 6.31 -2.21 20.48
N HIS A 397 5.26 -2.93 20.07
CA HIS A 397 5.37 -4.36 19.78
C HIS A 397 4.64 -4.72 18.48
N VAL A 398 5.21 -5.69 17.79
CA VAL A 398 4.67 -6.27 16.55
C VAL A 398 4.65 -7.79 16.68
N MET A 399 3.52 -8.39 16.38
CA MET A 399 3.35 -9.83 16.23
C MET A 399 2.91 -10.13 14.81
N LYS A 400 3.55 -11.11 14.16
CA LYS A 400 3.14 -11.61 12.85
C LYS A 400 2.96 -13.11 12.90
N GLY A 401 1.77 -13.60 12.54
CA GLY A 401 1.45 -15.02 12.57
C GLY A 401 1.66 -15.67 13.95
N GLY A 402 1.31 -14.97 15.04
CA GLY A 402 1.45 -15.43 16.40
C GLY A 402 2.88 -15.33 16.99
N ARG A 403 3.87 -14.89 16.21
CA ARG A 403 5.24 -14.70 16.65
C ARG A 403 5.54 -13.23 16.89
N VAL A 404 6.00 -12.88 18.08
CA VAL A 404 6.50 -11.53 18.37
C VAL A 404 7.80 -11.31 17.59
N VAL A 405 7.83 -10.23 16.80
CA VAL A 405 8.98 -9.84 15.96
C VAL A 405 9.62 -8.54 16.43
N ARG A 406 8.90 -7.75 17.27
CA ARG A 406 9.39 -6.55 17.93
C ARG A 406 8.84 -6.45 19.34
#